data_fa5db0f8f3c8993731b88b3cec11a07d
#
_entry.id   fa5db0f8f3c8993731b88b3cec11a07d
#
_cell.length_a   1.000
_cell.length_b   1.000
_cell.length_c   1.000
_cell.angle_alpha   90.00
_cell.angle_beta   90.00
_cell.angle_gamma   90.00
#
_symmetry.space_group_name_H-M   'P 1'
#
loop_
_entity.id
_entity.type
_entity.pdbx_description
1 polymer ?
#
loop_
_entity_poly.entity_id
_entity_poly.type
_entity_poly.pdbx_seq_one_letter_code
_entity_poly.pdbx_strand_id
1 'polypeptide(L)'
;MTLAPTIRLGSCRCRGSVAVAAALAWCAPSLPAAAADFVMKFGTATINETQHQFIKFYKEELEKASGGRIEVQIYPASQLGPIPREIEGVQLGNIQGYIGPVDFFVGVDPRFGVFSAPMLFRDEPNAAATVHDPAVQKAMFDLAGPKRMVGIATLDLGSSNYGAKNAIMRLADFNGKKLRINGTELERQKMARLGATGIGMPLSEVVPALDQGTIDGTISGLSVFVAFKMNDLLKVVTVTNDTFIISIAVVSKPWLDTLPADLQKIVTDAGAAVQAKAQAWEVDFTKQLASDWTALGGTVHALPTEDLARMKTLLDPVADETTKSQPAVHDMLELVRAAATRH
;
A
#
# COMPACT_ATOMS: atom_id res chain seq x y z
N MET A 1 -21.36 52.55 60.03
CA MET A 1 -22.76 52.59 60.48
C MET A 1 -23.42 51.31 60.06
N THR A 2 -23.66 50.52 61.11
CA THR A 2 -24.89 49.82 61.45
C THR A 2 -25.20 48.62 60.55
N LEU A 3 -25.52 47.44 60.99
CA LEU A 3 -25.69 46.69 62.24
C LEU A 3 -25.86 45.21 61.86
N ALA A 4 -25.32 44.34 62.63
CA ALA A 4 -25.65 42.93 62.58
C ALA A 4 -27.01 42.65 63.24
N PRO A 5 -27.65 41.51 62.96
CA PRO A 5 -28.29 40.80 64.06
C PRO A 5 -27.84 39.35 64.15
N THR A 6 -27.57 39.03 65.36
CA THR A 6 -27.46 37.70 66.01
C THR A 6 -28.77 36.91 65.93
N ILE A 7 -28.72 35.63 65.61
CA ILE A 7 -29.78 34.67 65.87
C ILE A 7 -29.23 33.39 66.50
N ARG A 8 -29.93 32.96 67.54
CA ARG A 8 -29.61 31.99 68.58
C ARG A 8 -29.53 30.54 68.11
N LEU A 9 -28.68 29.80 68.74
CA LEU A 9 -28.60 28.36 68.79
C LEU A 9 -29.90 27.73 69.36
N GLY A 10 -30.48 26.78 68.61
CA GLY A 10 -31.47 25.83 69.07
C GLY A 10 -30.86 24.43 69.02
N SER A 11 -30.69 23.86 70.20
CA SER A 11 -30.23 22.48 70.35
C SER A 11 -31.37 21.50 70.13
N CYS A 12 -31.25 20.63 69.12
CA CYS A 12 -32.12 19.45 69.01
C CYS A 12 -31.26 18.19 69.00
N ARG A 13 -31.35 17.46 70.11
CA ARG A 13 -30.73 16.14 70.25
C ARG A 13 -31.67 15.12 69.58
N CYS A 14 -31.27 14.59 68.41
CA CYS A 14 -31.83 13.35 67.92
C CYS A 14 -30.77 12.26 67.94
N ARG A 15 -30.98 11.22 68.77
CA ARG A 15 -30.26 9.96 68.80
C ARG A 15 -30.75 9.17 67.57
N GLY A 16 -29.92 9.02 66.55
CA GLY A 16 -30.14 8.13 65.42
C GLY A 16 -28.95 7.24 65.25
N SER A 17 -29.12 5.93 65.45
CA SER A 17 -28.13 4.88 65.26
C SER A 17 -27.70 4.85 63.79
N VAL A 18 -26.42 5.14 63.54
CA VAL A 18 -25.79 5.02 62.23
C VAL A 18 -25.32 3.60 62.06
N ALA A 19 -26.05 2.80 61.27
CA ALA A 19 -25.54 1.52 60.77
C ALA A 19 -24.47 1.81 59.70
N VAL A 20 -23.21 1.50 60.04
CA VAL A 20 -22.10 1.55 59.08
C VAL A 20 -22.18 0.32 58.20
N ALA A 21 -22.77 0.48 56.99
CA ALA A 21 -22.68 -0.53 55.95
C ALA A 21 -21.26 -0.42 55.35
N ALA A 22 -20.41 -1.35 55.69
CA ALA A 22 -19.08 -1.52 55.06
C ALA A 22 -19.25 -2.00 53.62
N ALA A 23 -19.19 -1.08 52.67
CA ALA A 23 -19.10 -1.41 51.26
C ALA A 23 -17.67 -1.95 50.98
N LEU A 24 -17.53 -3.28 50.97
CA LEU A 24 -16.39 -3.97 50.41
C LEU A 24 -16.36 -3.70 48.90
N ALA A 25 -15.66 -2.65 48.49
CA ALA A 25 -15.28 -2.45 47.09
C ALA A 25 -14.36 -3.60 46.72
N TRP A 26 -14.85 -4.51 45.90
CA TRP A 26 -14.05 -5.49 45.18
C TRP A 26 -13.13 -4.74 44.23
N CYS A 27 -11.90 -4.43 44.68
CA CYS A 27 -10.78 -4.18 43.75
C CYS A 27 -10.47 -5.51 43.07
N ALA A 28 -11.11 -5.74 41.93
CA ALA A 28 -10.64 -6.73 41.01
C ALA A 28 -9.21 -6.32 40.62
N PRO A 29 -8.17 -7.18 40.81
CA PRO A 29 -6.85 -6.87 40.32
C PRO A 29 -6.95 -6.71 38.80
N SER A 30 -6.74 -5.50 38.28
CA SER A 30 -6.45 -5.29 36.88
C SER A 30 -5.14 -6.05 36.64
N LEU A 31 -5.24 -7.22 35.98
CA LEU A 31 -4.05 -7.93 35.51
C LEU A 31 -3.30 -6.91 34.63
N PRO A 32 -2.01 -6.65 34.89
CA PRO A 32 -1.23 -5.80 34.02
C PRO A 32 -1.32 -6.44 32.62
N ALA A 33 -1.69 -5.66 31.61
CA ALA A 33 -1.56 -6.09 30.24
C ALA A 33 -0.09 -6.49 30.08
N ALA A 34 0.16 -7.77 29.85
CA ALA A 34 1.52 -8.25 29.61
C ALA A 34 2.05 -7.48 28.40
N ALA A 35 3.20 -6.84 28.54
CA ALA A 35 3.88 -6.22 27.41
C ALA A 35 4.14 -7.32 26.37
N ALA A 36 3.98 -6.98 25.08
CA ALA A 36 4.27 -7.92 24.01
C ALA A 36 5.75 -8.35 24.07
N ASP A 37 6.01 -9.62 23.83
CA ASP A 37 7.39 -10.16 23.81
C ASP A 37 8.20 -9.58 22.65
N PHE A 38 7.51 -9.28 21.52
CA PHE A 38 8.10 -8.81 20.28
C PHE A 38 7.30 -7.65 19.69
N VAL A 39 8.03 -6.69 19.08
CA VAL A 39 7.43 -5.57 18.36
C VAL A 39 7.74 -5.71 16.88
N MET A 40 6.70 -5.55 16.04
CA MET A 40 6.79 -5.55 14.59
C MET A 40 6.44 -4.18 14.04
N LYS A 41 7.44 -3.43 13.56
CA LYS A 41 7.20 -2.22 12.76
C LYS A 41 6.85 -2.62 11.36
N PHE A 42 5.65 -2.21 10.88
CA PHE A 42 5.18 -2.52 9.55
C PHE A 42 4.92 -1.23 8.78
N GLY A 43 5.70 -0.99 7.71
CA GLY A 43 5.68 0.24 6.91
C GLY A 43 4.93 0.11 5.59
N THR A 44 4.45 1.25 5.09
CA THR A 44 3.99 1.45 3.72
C THR A 44 4.12 2.92 3.33
N ALA A 45 4.31 3.19 2.04
CA ALA A 45 4.42 4.56 1.54
C ALA A 45 3.08 5.30 1.45
N THR A 46 1.97 4.61 1.59
CA THR A 46 0.62 5.13 1.39
C THR A 46 -0.18 5.20 2.70
N ILE A 47 -1.32 5.88 2.65
CA ILE A 47 -2.23 6.03 3.81
C ILE A 47 -3.68 5.97 3.32
N ASN A 48 -4.57 5.37 4.15
CA ASN A 48 -6.02 5.30 3.90
C ASN A 48 -6.40 4.67 2.54
N GLU A 49 -5.61 3.67 2.12
CA GLU A 49 -5.83 2.86 0.92
C GLU A 49 -5.46 1.40 1.22
N THR A 50 -5.47 0.54 0.23
CA THR A 50 -5.43 -0.91 0.38
C THR A 50 -4.19 -1.45 1.09
N GLN A 51 -3.00 -0.91 0.84
CA GLN A 51 -1.78 -1.36 1.53
C GLN A 51 -1.86 -1.03 3.03
N HIS A 52 -2.33 0.17 3.37
CA HIS A 52 -2.55 0.55 4.77
C HIS A 52 -3.65 -0.30 5.42
N GLN A 53 -4.72 -0.62 4.68
CA GLN A 53 -5.80 -1.48 5.17
C GLN A 53 -5.33 -2.93 5.36
N PHE A 54 -4.50 -3.45 4.44
CA PHE A 54 -3.85 -4.75 4.61
C PHE A 54 -3.09 -4.84 5.94
N ILE A 55 -2.28 -3.81 6.27
CA ILE A 55 -1.51 -3.82 7.53
C ILE A 55 -2.45 -3.82 8.74
N LYS A 56 -3.59 -3.12 8.68
CA LYS A 56 -4.59 -3.14 9.77
C LYS A 56 -5.18 -4.53 9.96
N PHE A 57 -5.57 -5.21 8.87
CA PHE A 57 -6.07 -6.58 8.92
C PHE A 57 -5.01 -7.55 9.43
N TYR A 58 -3.78 -7.37 8.96
CA TYR A 58 -2.64 -8.17 9.38
C TYR A 58 -2.34 -8.00 10.87
N LYS A 59 -2.38 -6.76 11.38
CA LYS A 59 -2.25 -6.46 12.82
C LYS A 59 -3.30 -7.19 13.64
N GLU A 60 -4.57 -7.05 13.29
CA GLU A 60 -5.67 -7.71 14.01
C GLU A 60 -5.49 -9.23 14.05
N GLU A 61 -5.15 -9.84 12.91
CA GLU A 61 -4.96 -11.28 12.80
C GLU A 61 -3.72 -11.76 13.56
N LEU A 62 -2.57 -11.09 13.36
CA LEU A 62 -1.31 -11.48 13.98
C LEU A 62 -1.34 -11.32 15.51
N GLU A 63 -1.85 -10.20 16.03
CA GLU A 63 -1.95 -9.96 17.47
C GLU A 63 -2.87 -10.99 18.13
N LYS A 64 -4.01 -11.30 17.47
CA LYS A 64 -4.93 -12.34 17.93
C LYS A 64 -4.30 -13.73 17.89
N ALA A 65 -3.71 -14.13 16.78
CA ALA A 65 -3.13 -15.45 16.60
C ALA A 65 -1.91 -15.70 17.50
N SER A 66 -1.12 -14.67 17.78
CA SER A 66 0.02 -14.74 18.71
C SER A 66 -0.37 -14.68 20.19
N GLY A 67 -1.67 -14.45 20.50
CA GLY A 67 -2.13 -14.23 21.88
C GLY A 67 -1.54 -12.96 22.50
N GLY A 68 -1.27 -11.93 21.68
CA GLY A 68 -0.68 -10.67 22.11
C GLY A 68 0.84 -10.71 22.32
N ARG A 69 1.51 -11.82 21.99
CA ARG A 69 2.98 -11.93 22.10
C ARG A 69 3.72 -11.09 21.06
N ILE A 70 3.09 -10.75 19.93
CA ILE A 70 3.63 -9.82 18.94
C ILE A 70 2.72 -8.60 18.88
N GLU A 71 3.27 -7.39 19.07
CA GLU A 71 2.61 -6.12 18.85
C GLU A 71 2.97 -5.60 17.46
N VAL A 72 1.98 -5.26 16.62
CA VAL A 72 2.21 -4.63 15.31
C VAL A 72 2.03 -3.12 15.40
N GLN A 73 3.08 -2.38 15.10
CA GLN A 73 3.09 -0.94 15.00
C GLN A 73 3.05 -0.52 13.54
N ILE A 74 1.99 0.20 13.15
CA ILE A 74 1.71 0.60 11.75
C ILE A 74 2.36 1.95 11.46
N TYR A 75 3.15 2.01 10.37
CA TYR A 75 3.85 3.22 9.91
C TYR A 75 3.46 3.54 8.45
N PRO A 76 2.34 4.25 8.22
CA PRO A 76 1.91 4.65 6.89
C PRO A 76 2.64 5.90 6.39
N ALA A 77 2.39 6.28 5.12
CA ALA A 77 2.86 7.52 4.51
C ALA A 77 4.39 7.73 4.61
N SER A 78 5.16 6.65 4.41
CA SER A 78 6.64 6.67 4.45
C SER A 78 7.23 7.18 5.78
N GLN A 79 6.57 6.95 6.90
CA GLN A 79 7.06 7.40 8.22
C GLN A 79 8.40 6.76 8.64
N LEU A 80 8.73 5.58 8.08
CA LEU A 80 10.01 4.92 8.30
C LEU A 80 11.08 5.29 7.26
N GLY A 81 10.73 6.16 6.30
CA GLY A 81 11.60 6.62 5.23
C GLY A 81 11.03 6.38 3.84
N PRO A 82 11.72 6.85 2.78
CA PRO A 82 11.31 6.57 1.40
C PRO A 82 11.40 5.07 1.10
N ILE A 83 10.59 4.59 0.15
CA ILE A 83 10.41 3.16 -0.17
C ILE A 83 11.72 2.37 -0.24
N PRO A 84 12.79 2.81 -0.94
CA PRO A 84 14.02 2.03 -1.00
C PRO A 84 14.68 1.83 0.38
N ARG A 85 14.53 2.80 1.29
CA ARG A 85 15.05 2.70 2.67
C ARG A 85 14.20 1.75 3.52
N GLU A 86 12.89 1.72 3.32
CA GLU A 86 12.02 0.76 4.01
C GLU A 86 12.37 -0.67 3.60
N ILE A 87 12.55 -0.93 2.28
CA ILE A 87 12.97 -2.24 1.77
C ILE A 87 14.33 -2.65 2.33
N GLU A 88 15.32 -1.75 2.32
CA GLU A 88 16.65 -1.98 2.92
C GLU A 88 16.53 -2.29 4.42
N GLY A 89 15.68 -1.53 5.12
CA GLY A 89 15.40 -1.75 6.55
C GLY A 89 14.84 -3.13 6.85
N VAL A 90 13.98 -3.67 5.96
CA VAL A 90 13.47 -5.04 6.08
C VAL A 90 14.59 -6.06 5.86
N GLN A 91 15.45 -5.86 4.86
CA GLN A 91 16.58 -6.76 4.60
C GLN A 91 17.57 -6.81 5.78
N LEU A 92 17.76 -5.68 6.47
CA LEU A 92 18.66 -5.55 7.61
C LEU A 92 18.03 -5.97 8.95
N GLY A 93 16.71 -6.07 9.06
CA GLY A 93 15.99 -6.40 10.30
C GLY A 93 15.59 -5.20 11.15
N ASN A 94 15.86 -3.98 10.71
CA ASN A 94 15.51 -2.74 11.41
C ASN A 94 14.02 -2.38 11.27
N ILE A 95 13.38 -2.86 10.18
CA ILE A 95 11.96 -2.82 9.92
C ILE A 95 11.52 -4.28 9.78
N GLN A 96 10.42 -4.66 10.44
CA GLN A 96 10.01 -6.05 10.51
C GLN A 96 9.08 -6.46 9.38
N GLY A 97 8.31 -5.51 8.81
CA GLY A 97 7.45 -5.75 7.66
C GLY A 97 7.29 -4.51 6.78
N TYR A 98 7.05 -4.74 5.50
CA TYR A 98 6.76 -3.70 4.51
C TYR A 98 5.80 -4.24 3.45
N ILE A 99 4.87 -3.40 2.98
CA ILE A 99 4.06 -3.66 1.80
C ILE A 99 4.18 -2.50 0.83
N GLY A 100 4.41 -2.80 -0.43
CA GLY A 100 4.49 -1.78 -1.48
C GLY A 100 4.56 -2.36 -2.88
N PRO A 101 4.50 -1.48 -3.92
CA PRO A 101 4.55 -1.90 -5.30
C PRO A 101 5.84 -2.66 -5.62
N VAL A 102 5.68 -3.78 -6.35
CA VAL A 102 6.80 -4.64 -6.74
C VAL A 102 7.85 -3.93 -7.59
N ASP A 103 7.47 -2.87 -8.27
CA ASP A 103 8.35 -2.04 -9.10
C ASP A 103 9.55 -1.50 -8.32
N PHE A 104 9.39 -1.22 -7.04
CA PHE A 104 10.49 -0.76 -6.18
C PHE A 104 11.42 -1.88 -5.72
N PHE A 105 11.05 -3.13 -5.97
CA PHE A 105 11.88 -4.29 -5.66
C PHE A 105 12.83 -4.68 -6.81
N VAL A 106 12.87 -3.93 -7.92
CA VAL A 106 13.80 -4.19 -9.04
C VAL A 106 15.27 -4.10 -8.63
N GLY A 107 15.58 -3.33 -7.59
CA GLY A 107 16.91 -3.30 -6.97
C GLY A 107 17.22 -4.54 -6.12
N VAL A 108 16.19 -5.28 -5.71
CA VAL A 108 16.29 -6.58 -5.02
C VAL A 108 16.53 -7.67 -6.06
N ASP A 109 15.65 -7.72 -7.08
CA ASP A 109 15.77 -8.61 -8.23
C ASP A 109 15.06 -7.97 -9.45
N PRO A 110 15.72 -7.84 -10.61
CA PRO A 110 15.14 -7.17 -11.78
C PRO A 110 13.87 -7.86 -12.31
N ARG A 111 13.64 -9.12 -12.00
CA ARG A 111 12.42 -9.86 -12.39
C ARG A 111 11.14 -9.29 -11.80
N PHE A 112 11.20 -8.57 -10.69
CA PHE A 112 10.04 -7.85 -10.16
C PHE A 112 9.50 -6.79 -11.14
N GLY A 113 10.34 -6.28 -12.05
CA GLY A 113 9.94 -5.28 -13.04
C GLY A 113 8.95 -5.78 -14.09
N VAL A 114 8.75 -7.09 -14.26
CA VAL A 114 7.84 -7.63 -15.30
C VAL A 114 6.38 -7.25 -15.07
N PHE A 115 5.99 -7.01 -13.83
CA PHE A 115 4.62 -6.60 -13.48
C PHE A 115 4.28 -5.18 -13.97
N SER A 116 5.28 -4.36 -14.34
CA SER A 116 5.09 -3.06 -15.01
C SER A 116 4.92 -3.18 -16.53
N ALA A 117 4.90 -4.41 -17.08
CA ALA A 117 4.72 -4.60 -18.51
C ALA A 117 3.36 -4.04 -18.95
N PRO A 118 3.34 -3.13 -19.92
CA PRO A 118 2.07 -2.60 -20.42
C PRO A 118 1.28 -3.71 -21.13
N MET A 119 -0.05 -3.64 -21.04
CA MET A 119 -0.99 -4.59 -21.64
C MET A 119 -0.81 -6.04 -21.15
N LEU A 120 -0.14 -6.25 -20.01
CA LEU A 120 0.07 -7.58 -19.44
C LEU A 120 -1.23 -8.21 -18.95
N PHE A 121 -2.09 -7.42 -18.35
CA PHE A 121 -3.37 -7.83 -17.81
C PHE A 121 -4.51 -7.24 -18.63
N ARG A 122 -5.59 -8.00 -18.80
CA ARG A 122 -6.78 -7.60 -19.56
C ARG A 122 -7.62 -6.56 -18.79
N ASP A 123 -7.78 -6.79 -17.49
CA ASP A 123 -8.59 -6.00 -16.57
C ASP A 123 -8.16 -6.27 -15.12
N GLU A 124 -8.74 -5.53 -14.16
CA GLU A 124 -8.42 -5.66 -12.74
C GLU A 124 -8.71 -7.07 -12.18
N PRO A 125 -9.87 -7.72 -12.46
CA PRO A 125 -10.08 -9.11 -12.03
C PRO A 125 -9.02 -10.08 -12.57
N ASN A 126 -8.56 -9.90 -13.80
CA ASN A 126 -7.50 -10.71 -14.39
C ASN A 126 -6.15 -10.46 -13.71
N ALA A 127 -5.81 -9.20 -13.39
CA ALA A 127 -4.60 -8.85 -12.64
C ALA A 127 -4.62 -9.51 -11.25
N ALA A 128 -5.71 -9.35 -10.49
CA ALA A 128 -5.89 -9.94 -9.17
C ALA A 128 -5.78 -11.47 -9.20
N ALA A 129 -6.48 -12.13 -10.12
CA ALA A 129 -6.42 -13.59 -10.26
C ALA A 129 -5.01 -14.07 -10.63
N THR A 130 -4.32 -13.34 -11.51
CA THR A 130 -2.96 -13.69 -11.95
C THR A 130 -1.95 -13.59 -10.80
N VAL A 131 -1.99 -12.52 -10.00
CA VAL A 131 -1.00 -12.37 -8.90
C VAL A 131 -1.30 -13.28 -7.72
N HIS A 132 -2.51 -13.84 -7.66
CA HIS A 132 -2.89 -14.89 -6.71
C HIS A 132 -2.72 -16.30 -7.28
N ASP A 133 -2.34 -16.46 -8.55
CA ASP A 133 -1.98 -17.78 -9.10
C ASP A 133 -0.80 -18.35 -8.28
N PRO A 134 -0.90 -19.61 -7.79
CA PRO A 134 0.11 -20.17 -6.89
C PRO A 134 1.52 -20.18 -7.47
N ALA A 135 1.67 -20.35 -8.81
CA ALA A 135 2.98 -20.35 -9.45
C ALA A 135 3.57 -18.95 -9.52
N VAL A 136 2.75 -17.92 -9.81
CA VAL A 136 3.18 -16.52 -9.85
C VAL A 136 3.54 -16.05 -8.44
N GLN A 137 2.67 -16.29 -7.45
CA GLN A 137 2.91 -15.90 -6.07
C GLN A 137 4.17 -16.57 -5.50
N LYS A 138 4.33 -17.88 -5.75
CA LYS A 138 5.54 -18.59 -5.35
C LYS A 138 6.79 -17.99 -5.99
N ALA A 139 6.74 -17.70 -7.29
CA ALA A 139 7.88 -17.07 -7.98
C ALA A 139 8.23 -15.71 -7.36
N MET A 140 7.24 -14.85 -7.07
CA MET A 140 7.46 -13.58 -6.39
C MET A 140 8.12 -13.74 -5.01
N PHE A 141 7.66 -14.72 -4.21
CA PHE A 141 8.22 -14.99 -2.88
C PHE A 141 9.64 -15.56 -2.97
N ASP A 142 9.90 -16.42 -3.96
CA ASP A 142 11.25 -16.96 -4.21
C ASP A 142 12.25 -15.88 -4.60
N LEU A 143 11.84 -14.76 -5.23
CA LEU A 143 12.72 -13.61 -5.51
C LEU A 143 13.13 -12.85 -4.24
N ALA A 144 12.27 -12.78 -3.25
CA ALA A 144 12.53 -12.08 -2.00
C ALA A 144 13.46 -12.88 -1.06
N GLY A 145 13.38 -14.22 -1.07
CA GLY A 145 14.07 -15.12 -0.14
C GLY A 145 15.60 -14.94 -0.08
N PRO A 146 16.34 -15.00 -1.18
CA PRO A 146 17.81 -14.80 -1.20
C PRO A 146 18.25 -13.42 -0.71
N LYS A 147 17.33 -12.47 -0.64
CA LYS A 147 17.54 -11.09 -0.20
C LYS A 147 17.05 -10.83 1.21
N ARG A 148 16.99 -11.89 2.03
CA ARG A 148 16.69 -11.83 3.46
C ARG A 148 15.27 -11.33 3.79
N MET A 149 14.32 -11.55 2.87
CA MET A 149 12.91 -11.22 3.05
C MET A 149 12.05 -12.47 2.83
N VAL A 150 10.91 -12.54 3.49
CA VAL A 150 9.92 -13.60 3.29
C VAL A 150 8.64 -12.95 2.79
N GLY A 151 8.17 -13.34 1.60
CA GLY A 151 6.89 -12.88 1.06
C GLY A 151 5.74 -13.51 1.85
N ILE A 152 4.73 -12.71 2.20
CA ILE A 152 3.57 -13.16 2.99
C ILE A 152 2.23 -12.91 2.31
N ALA A 153 2.16 -11.98 1.35
CA ALA A 153 0.97 -11.72 0.56
C ALA A 153 1.32 -10.97 -0.74
N THR A 154 0.43 -11.07 -1.73
CA THR A 154 0.43 -10.25 -2.95
C THR A 154 -0.94 -9.61 -3.12
N LEU A 155 -1.01 -8.40 -3.68
CA LEU A 155 -2.26 -7.71 -3.95
C LEU A 155 -2.19 -7.03 -5.31
N ASP A 156 -3.31 -7.01 -6.03
CA ASP A 156 -3.59 -6.03 -7.08
C ASP A 156 -4.25 -4.80 -6.44
N LEU A 157 -3.81 -3.61 -6.80
CA LEU A 157 -4.29 -2.33 -6.28
C LEU A 157 -5.00 -1.50 -7.38
N GLY A 158 -5.50 -2.18 -8.39
CA GLY A 158 -6.19 -1.57 -9.51
C GLY A 158 -5.26 -0.92 -10.54
N SER A 159 -5.88 -0.20 -11.48
CA SER A 159 -5.15 0.36 -12.61
C SER A 159 -4.25 1.53 -12.22
N SER A 160 -3.12 1.62 -12.90
CA SER A 160 -2.22 2.75 -12.85
C SER A 160 -2.72 3.85 -13.79
N ASN A 161 -2.91 5.06 -13.27
CA ASN A 161 -3.54 6.18 -13.97
C ASN A 161 -2.56 7.34 -14.11
N TYR A 162 -2.83 8.24 -15.07
CA TYR A 162 -1.97 9.39 -15.37
C TYR A 162 -2.60 10.67 -14.85
N GLY A 163 -1.94 11.36 -13.91
CA GLY A 163 -2.26 12.73 -13.53
C GLY A 163 -1.19 13.69 -14.03
N ALA A 164 -1.56 14.78 -14.69
CA ALA A 164 -0.63 15.78 -15.16
C ALA A 164 -1.18 17.21 -14.99
N LYS A 165 -0.29 18.19 -14.76
CA LYS A 165 -0.65 19.63 -14.64
C LYS A 165 -1.40 20.12 -15.89
N ASN A 166 -0.86 19.83 -17.06
CA ASN A 166 -1.56 19.96 -18.34
C ASN A 166 -2.17 18.59 -18.65
N ALA A 167 -3.48 18.47 -18.51
CA ALA A 167 -4.21 17.22 -18.61
C ALA A 167 -3.89 16.42 -19.88
N ILE A 168 -3.85 15.11 -19.73
CA ILE A 168 -3.68 14.17 -20.84
C ILE A 168 -5.09 13.78 -21.29
N MET A 169 -5.62 14.46 -22.31
CA MET A 169 -6.95 14.23 -22.87
C MET A 169 -6.92 13.34 -24.12
N ARG A 170 -5.78 13.28 -24.79
CA ARG A 170 -5.52 12.52 -26.02
C ARG A 170 -4.16 11.85 -25.93
N LEU A 171 -3.95 10.81 -26.73
CA LEU A 171 -2.66 10.12 -26.82
C LEU A 171 -1.51 11.09 -27.16
N ALA A 172 -1.75 12.08 -28.00
CA ALA A 172 -0.75 13.07 -28.39
C ALA A 172 -0.27 13.94 -27.22
N ASP A 173 -1.06 14.07 -26.15
CA ASP A 173 -0.73 14.91 -24.99
C ASP A 173 0.38 14.35 -24.10
N PHE A 174 0.76 13.09 -24.30
CA PHE A 174 1.93 12.52 -23.65
C PHE A 174 3.25 13.13 -24.13
N ASN A 175 3.26 13.61 -25.39
CA ASN A 175 4.50 14.06 -26.03
C ASN A 175 5.17 15.20 -25.24
N GLY A 176 6.46 15.01 -24.95
CA GLY A 176 7.32 15.97 -24.26
C GLY A 176 7.10 16.07 -22.74
N LYS A 177 6.12 15.37 -22.15
CA LYS A 177 5.89 15.40 -20.70
C LYS A 177 6.95 14.65 -19.94
N LYS A 178 7.32 15.16 -18.77
CA LYS A 178 8.11 14.49 -17.74
C LYS A 178 7.16 13.88 -16.73
N LEU A 179 6.98 12.57 -16.77
CA LEU A 179 6.07 11.85 -15.90
C LEU A 179 6.84 11.03 -14.86
N ARG A 180 6.49 11.20 -13.59
CA ARG A 180 7.05 10.34 -12.56
C ARG A 180 6.56 8.91 -12.75
N ILE A 181 7.49 7.98 -12.62
CA ILE A 181 7.29 6.54 -12.64
C ILE A 181 7.90 5.90 -11.38
N ASN A 182 7.62 4.62 -11.13
CA ASN A 182 8.24 3.88 -10.02
C ASN A 182 9.72 3.57 -10.28
N GLY A 183 10.12 3.44 -11.55
CA GLY A 183 11.50 3.40 -11.95
C GLY A 183 11.95 2.10 -12.60
N THR A 184 11.02 1.26 -13.05
CA THR A 184 11.37 0.06 -13.83
C THR A 184 11.82 0.43 -15.25
N GLU A 185 12.56 -0.46 -15.91
CA GLU A 185 12.94 -0.24 -17.31
C GLU A 185 11.71 -0.34 -18.22
N LEU A 186 10.77 -1.21 -17.95
CA LEU A 186 9.51 -1.32 -18.68
C LEU A 186 8.69 -0.03 -18.64
N GLU A 187 8.62 0.62 -17.47
CA GLU A 187 7.96 1.94 -17.38
C GLU A 187 8.70 3.02 -18.18
N ARG A 188 10.05 3.04 -18.18
CA ARG A 188 10.83 3.98 -18.98
C ARG A 188 10.56 3.78 -20.46
N GLN A 189 10.60 2.55 -20.95
CA GLN A 189 10.32 2.22 -22.35
C GLN A 189 8.88 2.53 -22.73
N LYS A 190 7.92 2.26 -21.86
CA LYS A 190 6.53 2.68 -22.01
C LYS A 190 6.41 4.20 -22.20
N MET A 191 7.03 4.99 -21.32
CA MET A 191 7.00 6.45 -21.45
C MET A 191 7.65 6.91 -22.76
N ALA A 192 8.80 6.36 -23.14
CA ALA A 192 9.47 6.70 -24.40
C ALA A 192 8.59 6.41 -25.63
N ARG A 193 7.86 5.29 -25.64
CA ARG A 193 6.90 4.95 -26.73
C ARG A 193 5.74 5.92 -26.83
N LEU A 194 5.32 6.50 -25.70
CA LEU A 194 4.28 7.51 -25.64
C LEU A 194 4.82 8.93 -25.96
N GLY A 195 6.12 9.08 -26.22
CA GLY A 195 6.76 10.38 -26.46
C GLY A 195 7.03 11.19 -25.18
N ALA A 196 6.89 10.56 -24.00
CA ALA A 196 7.14 11.15 -22.70
C ALA A 196 8.49 10.71 -22.13
N THR A 197 8.95 11.39 -21.08
CA THR A 197 10.12 10.99 -20.30
C THR A 197 9.68 10.46 -18.94
N GLY A 198 10.03 9.22 -18.60
CA GLY A 198 9.81 8.61 -17.30
C GLY A 198 10.91 8.97 -16.31
N ILE A 199 10.55 9.59 -15.18
CA ILE A 199 11.48 9.96 -14.10
C ILE A 199 11.16 9.11 -12.87
N GLY A 200 12.06 8.17 -12.54
CA GLY A 200 11.91 7.28 -11.37
C GLY A 200 12.14 8.03 -10.07
N MET A 201 11.16 8.00 -9.16
CA MET A 201 11.32 8.52 -7.80
C MET A 201 10.31 7.88 -6.83
N PRO A 202 10.63 7.81 -5.52
CA PRO A 202 9.71 7.33 -4.50
C PRO A 202 8.50 8.27 -4.35
N LEU A 203 7.38 7.74 -3.85
CA LEU A 203 6.12 8.48 -3.73
C LEU A 203 6.24 9.74 -2.86
N SER A 204 7.04 9.70 -1.81
CA SER A 204 7.27 10.83 -0.90
C SER A 204 7.88 12.07 -1.57
N GLU A 205 8.50 11.93 -2.74
CA GLU A 205 9.11 13.03 -3.50
C GLU A 205 8.19 13.61 -4.56
N VAL A 206 7.05 12.97 -4.85
CA VAL A 206 6.18 13.33 -5.99
C VAL A 206 5.55 14.71 -5.83
N VAL A 207 4.93 14.99 -4.68
CA VAL A 207 4.26 16.29 -4.44
C VAL A 207 5.26 17.44 -4.49
N PRO A 208 6.42 17.39 -3.79
CA PRO A 208 7.46 18.41 -3.93
C PRO A 208 7.97 18.57 -5.37
N ALA A 209 8.16 17.48 -6.13
CA ALA A 209 8.64 17.55 -7.51
C ALA A 209 7.60 18.17 -8.46
N LEU A 210 6.30 17.90 -8.23
CA LEU A 210 5.20 18.59 -8.93
C LEU A 210 5.20 20.08 -8.62
N ASP A 211 5.26 20.48 -7.35
CA ASP A 211 5.26 21.89 -6.95
C ASP A 211 6.42 22.66 -7.60
N GLN A 212 7.61 22.09 -7.58
CA GLN A 212 8.82 22.68 -8.16
C GLN A 212 8.85 22.64 -9.70
N GLY A 213 7.92 21.92 -10.35
CA GLY A 213 7.91 21.76 -11.81
C GLY A 213 9.04 20.88 -12.36
N THR A 214 9.66 20.04 -11.51
CA THR A 214 10.67 19.07 -11.93
C THR A 214 10.03 17.96 -12.78
N ILE A 215 8.78 17.64 -12.50
CA ILE A 215 7.91 16.75 -13.26
C ILE A 215 6.61 17.48 -13.65
N ASP A 216 6.03 17.06 -14.78
CA ASP A 216 4.75 17.58 -15.27
C ASP A 216 3.55 16.81 -14.73
N GLY A 217 3.79 15.57 -14.27
CA GLY A 217 2.76 14.66 -13.79
C GLY A 217 3.33 13.39 -13.20
N THR A 218 2.44 12.48 -12.84
CA THR A 218 2.79 11.18 -12.24
C THR A 218 1.86 10.08 -12.72
N ILE A 219 2.34 8.83 -12.73
CA ILE A 219 1.48 7.66 -12.77
C ILE A 219 1.27 7.14 -11.36
N SER A 220 0.04 6.77 -11.02
CA SER A 220 -0.32 6.14 -9.75
C SER A 220 -1.74 5.56 -9.77
N GLY A 221 -2.12 4.81 -8.73
CA GLY A 221 -3.51 4.44 -8.49
C GLY A 221 -4.37 5.66 -8.15
N LEU A 222 -5.65 5.62 -8.53
CA LEU A 222 -6.59 6.69 -8.19
C LEU A 222 -6.72 6.87 -6.66
N SER A 223 -6.57 5.79 -5.90
CA SER A 223 -6.50 5.78 -4.44
C SER A 223 -5.41 6.71 -3.87
N VAL A 224 -4.25 6.74 -4.52
CA VAL A 224 -3.13 7.61 -4.12
C VAL A 224 -3.44 9.08 -4.43
N PHE A 225 -4.00 9.37 -5.61
CA PHE A 225 -4.41 10.74 -5.95
C PHE A 225 -5.41 11.30 -4.94
N VAL A 226 -6.39 10.49 -4.51
CA VAL A 226 -7.38 10.86 -3.48
C VAL A 226 -6.72 11.00 -2.11
N ALA A 227 -5.96 10.00 -1.66
CA ALA A 227 -5.38 9.95 -0.31
C ALA A 227 -4.40 11.11 -0.05
N PHE A 228 -3.62 11.50 -1.07
CA PHE A 228 -2.65 12.60 -0.99
C PHE A 228 -3.24 13.95 -1.45
N LYS A 229 -4.55 14.02 -1.76
CA LYS A 229 -5.28 15.23 -2.18
C LYS A 229 -4.54 15.97 -3.30
N MET A 230 -4.12 15.21 -4.32
CA MET A 230 -3.34 15.77 -5.44
C MET A 230 -4.18 16.64 -6.39
N ASN A 231 -5.49 16.79 -6.13
CA ASN A 231 -6.43 17.59 -6.92
C ASN A 231 -6.06 19.07 -7.05
N ASP A 232 -5.29 19.62 -6.11
CA ASP A 232 -4.83 21.03 -6.19
C ASP A 232 -3.74 21.20 -7.26
N LEU A 233 -2.97 20.16 -7.54
CA LEU A 233 -1.89 20.15 -8.53
C LEU A 233 -2.31 19.52 -9.85
N LEU A 234 -3.14 18.48 -9.80
CA LEU A 234 -3.51 17.62 -10.93
C LEU A 234 -5.04 17.50 -11.00
N LYS A 235 -5.69 18.33 -11.83
CA LYS A 235 -7.17 18.37 -11.90
C LYS A 235 -7.78 17.16 -12.58
N VAL A 236 -7.07 16.60 -13.57
CA VAL A 236 -7.57 15.49 -14.38
C VAL A 236 -6.69 14.28 -14.16
N VAL A 237 -7.31 13.15 -13.84
CA VAL A 237 -6.69 11.83 -13.85
C VAL A 237 -7.21 11.06 -15.06
N THR A 238 -6.29 10.60 -15.90
CA THR A 238 -6.60 9.88 -17.15
C THR A 238 -6.43 8.39 -16.92
N VAL A 239 -7.49 7.65 -17.16
CA VAL A 239 -7.55 6.19 -17.05
C VAL A 239 -7.28 5.58 -18.43
N THR A 240 -6.36 4.63 -18.49
CA THR A 240 -6.00 3.91 -19.72
C THR A 240 -6.04 2.40 -19.58
N ASN A 241 -5.98 1.89 -18.33
CA ASN A 241 -5.89 0.46 -18.01
C ASN A 241 -4.74 -0.26 -18.73
N ASP A 242 -3.67 0.47 -19.04
CA ASP A 242 -2.50 -0.09 -19.73
C ASP A 242 -1.56 -0.86 -18.79
N THR A 243 -1.60 -0.57 -17.49
CA THR A 243 -0.86 -1.27 -16.43
C THR A 243 -1.68 -1.29 -15.13
N PHE A 244 -1.37 -2.27 -14.27
CA PHE A 244 -1.97 -2.44 -12.94
C PHE A 244 -0.88 -2.40 -11.87
N ILE A 245 -1.23 -1.96 -10.66
CA ILE A 245 -0.27 -1.82 -9.57
C ILE A 245 -0.29 -3.09 -8.74
N ILE A 246 0.78 -3.86 -8.85
CA ILE A 246 0.95 -5.08 -8.08
C ILE A 246 1.83 -4.80 -6.87
N SER A 247 1.39 -5.24 -5.70
CA SER A 247 2.13 -5.09 -4.44
C SER A 247 2.49 -6.43 -3.82
N ILE A 248 3.59 -6.45 -3.12
CA ILE A 248 4.05 -7.56 -2.28
C ILE A 248 4.18 -7.10 -0.84
N ALA A 249 3.68 -7.91 0.08
CA ALA A 249 3.97 -7.78 1.50
C ALA A 249 5.12 -8.74 1.88
N VAL A 250 6.13 -8.20 2.54
CA VAL A 250 7.31 -8.95 2.96
C VAL A 250 7.59 -8.73 4.43
N VAL A 251 8.16 -9.74 5.08
CA VAL A 251 8.69 -9.64 6.43
C VAL A 251 10.20 -9.88 6.43
N SER A 252 10.88 -9.26 7.39
CA SER A 252 12.31 -9.42 7.60
C SER A 252 12.65 -10.83 8.04
N LYS A 253 13.46 -11.54 7.22
CA LYS A 253 13.96 -12.86 7.61
C LYS A 253 14.89 -12.80 8.83
N PRO A 254 15.83 -11.83 8.97
CA PRO A 254 16.64 -11.69 10.18
C PRO A 254 15.83 -11.55 11.46
N TRP A 255 14.75 -10.77 11.42
CA TRP A 255 13.86 -10.65 12.58
C TRP A 255 13.02 -11.91 12.78
N LEU A 256 12.45 -12.48 11.73
CA LEU A 256 11.64 -13.70 11.78
C LEU A 256 12.42 -14.85 12.44
N ASP A 257 13.70 -15.00 12.09
CA ASP A 257 14.58 -16.03 12.64
C ASP A 257 14.88 -15.85 14.15
N THR A 258 14.60 -14.67 14.73
CA THR A 258 14.71 -14.44 16.18
C THR A 258 13.50 -14.95 16.97
N LEU A 259 12.38 -15.19 16.27
CA LEU A 259 11.14 -15.61 16.91
C LEU A 259 11.16 -17.12 17.20
N PRO A 260 10.45 -17.58 18.24
CA PRO A 260 10.11 -19.00 18.39
C PRO A 260 9.40 -19.57 17.16
N ALA A 261 9.59 -20.84 16.87
CA ALA A 261 9.08 -21.49 15.64
C ALA A 261 7.55 -21.38 15.47
N ASP A 262 6.79 -21.41 16.57
CA ASP A 262 5.35 -21.20 16.56
C ASP A 262 4.98 -19.79 16.08
N LEU A 263 5.68 -18.76 16.54
CA LEU A 263 5.47 -17.37 16.13
C LEU A 263 5.93 -17.12 14.68
N GLN A 264 7.01 -17.76 14.24
CA GLN A 264 7.44 -17.67 12.83
C GLN A 264 6.32 -18.12 11.89
N LYS A 265 5.68 -19.26 12.21
CA LYS A 265 4.56 -19.77 11.45
C LYS A 265 3.35 -18.84 11.49
N ILE A 266 3.00 -18.32 12.65
CA ILE A 266 1.88 -17.38 12.84
C ILE A 266 2.09 -16.12 11.98
N VAL A 267 3.30 -15.56 11.97
CA VAL A 267 3.65 -14.37 11.16
C VAL A 267 3.42 -14.61 9.68
N THR A 268 3.83 -15.75 9.15
CA THR A 268 3.65 -16.07 7.73
C THR A 268 2.20 -16.40 7.39
N ASP A 269 1.53 -17.19 8.22
CA ASP A 269 0.14 -17.61 8.01
C ASP A 269 -0.83 -16.42 8.08
N ALA A 270 -0.58 -15.44 8.95
CA ALA A 270 -1.42 -14.24 9.07
C ALA A 270 -1.47 -13.44 7.76
N GLY A 271 -0.36 -13.36 7.01
CA GLY A 271 -0.34 -12.70 5.70
C GLY A 271 -1.27 -13.38 4.70
N ALA A 272 -1.16 -14.70 4.58
CA ALA A 272 -2.02 -15.50 3.71
C ALA A 272 -3.49 -15.43 4.13
N ALA A 273 -3.77 -15.45 5.44
CA ALA A 273 -5.15 -15.40 5.97
C ALA A 273 -5.87 -14.09 5.65
N VAL A 274 -5.16 -12.94 5.60
CA VAL A 274 -5.77 -11.64 5.35
C VAL A 274 -5.73 -11.21 3.89
N GLN A 275 -4.97 -11.87 3.02
CA GLN A 275 -4.81 -11.50 1.62
C GLN A 275 -6.16 -11.41 0.88
N ALA A 276 -6.99 -12.44 0.96
CA ALA A 276 -8.30 -12.46 0.29
C ALA A 276 -9.24 -11.37 0.83
N LYS A 277 -9.20 -11.11 2.15
CA LYS A 277 -9.99 -10.04 2.78
C LYS A 277 -9.53 -8.66 2.31
N ALA A 278 -8.23 -8.45 2.18
CA ALA A 278 -7.68 -7.19 1.69
C ALA A 278 -8.00 -6.96 0.21
N GLN A 279 -7.93 -7.99 -0.63
CA GLN A 279 -8.31 -7.90 -2.04
C GLN A 279 -9.81 -7.63 -2.21
N ALA A 280 -10.67 -8.27 -1.42
CA ALA A 280 -12.10 -7.99 -1.45
C ALA A 280 -12.41 -6.55 -1.00
N TRP A 281 -11.68 -6.04 -0.02
CA TRP A 281 -11.81 -4.66 0.42
C TRP A 281 -11.39 -3.67 -0.69
N GLU A 282 -10.31 -3.96 -1.43
CA GLU A 282 -9.86 -3.16 -2.59
C GLU A 282 -10.97 -3.03 -3.63
N VAL A 283 -11.59 -4.14 -4.02
CA VAL A 283 -12.69 -4.16 -5.01
C VAL A 283 -13.86 -3.27 -4.59
N ASP A 284 -14.18 -3.20 -3.29
CA ASP A 284 -15.24 -2.32 -2.79
C ASP A 284 -14.78 -0.87 -2.66
N PHE A 285 -13.54 -0.66 -2.26
CA PHE A 285 -12.94 0.66 -2.08
C PHE A 285 -12.80 1.41 -3.42
N THR A 286 -12.35 0.74 -4.47
CA THR A 286 -12.16 1.36 -5.80
C THR A 286 -13.45 1.89 -6.42
N LYS A 287 -14.63 1.31 -6.07
CA LYS A 287 -15.93 1.78 -6.57
C LYS A 287 -16.26 3.23 -6.21
N GLN A 288 -15.68 3.76 -5.13
CA GLN A 288 -15.95 5.12 -4.64
C GLN A 288 -14.92 6.14 -5.12
N LEU A 289 -13.73 5.71 -5.54
CA LEU A 289 -12.59 6.59 -5.79
C LEU A 289 -12.86 7.66 -6.85
N ALA A 290 -13.61 7.36 -7.91
CA ALA A 290 -13.96 8.34 -8.93
C ALA A 290 -14.90 9.42 -8.37
N SER A 291 -15.82 9.04 -7.49
CA SER A 291 -16.71 9.98 -6.78
C SER A 291 -15.92 10.83 -5.78
N ASP A 292 -15.01 10.22 -5.02
CA ASP A 292 -14.17 10.92 -4.05
C ASP A 292 -13.25 11.92 -4.74
N TRP A 293 -12.64 11.54 -5.88
CA TRP A 293 -11.84 12.45 -6.69
C TRP A 293 -12.66 13.64 -7.19
N THR A 294 -13.89 13.38 -7.65
CA THR A 294 -14.81 14.44 -8.10
C THR A 294 -15.24 15.35 -6.94
N ALA A 295 -15.49 14.80 -5.77
CA ALA A 295 -15.80 15.58 -4.56
C ALA A 295 -14.65 16.50 -4.13
N LEU A 296 -13.40 16.13 -4.42
CA LEU A 296 -12.22 16.97 -4.25
C LEU A 296 -12.06 18.02 -5.37
N GLY A 297 -12.96 18.09 -6.36
CA GLY A 297 -12.91 19.02 -7.49
C GLY A 297 -12.03 18.52 -8.66
N GLY A 298 -11.69 17.25 -8.69
CA GLY A 298 -10.98 16.59 -9.79
C GLY A 298 -11.92 16.04 -10.85
N THR A 299 -11.36 15.55 -11.93
CA THR A 299 -12.09 14.87 -13.02
C THR A 299 -11.38 13.58 -13.39
N VAL A 300 -12.13 12.50 -13.56
CA VAL A 300 -11.64 11.26 -14.16
C VAL A 300 -11.97 11.28 -15.65
N HIS A 301 -10.96 11.05 -16.49
CA HIS A 301 -11.07 11.07 -17.94
C HIS A 301 -10.60 9.73 -18.53
N ALA A 302 -11.37 9.17 -19.45
CA ALA A 302 -10.93 8.04 -20.27
C ALA A 302 -10.46 8.55 -21.63
N LEU A 303 -9.33 8.02 -22.12
CA LEU A 303 -8.90 8.35 -23.48
C LEU A 303 -9.96 7.91 -24.49
N PRO A 304 -10.12 8.65 -25.62
CA PRO A 304 -10.97 8.21 -26.73
C PRO A 304 -10.58 6.80 -27.21
N THR A 305 -11.58 6.01 -27.59
CA THR A 305 -11.39 4.61 -28.01
C THR A 305 -10.32 4.44 -29.09
N GLU A 306 -10.27 5.39 -30.06
CA GLU A 306 -9.26 5.39 -31.11
C GLU A 306 -7.84 5.58 -30.54
N ASP A 307 -7.68 6.49 -29.58
CA ASP A 307 -6.40 6.74 -28.93
C ASP A 307 -5.96 5.54 -28.06
N LEU A 308 -6.91 4.87 -27.37
CA LEU A 308 -6.62 3.63 -26.64
C LEU A 308 -6.16 2.50 -27.57
N ALA A 309 -6.82 2.34 -28.73
CA ALA A 309 -6.41 1.34 -29.73
C ALA A 309 -5.00 1.62 -30.27
N ARG A 310 -4.68 2.89 -30.56
CA ARG A 310 -3.35 3.30 -30.99
C ARG A 310 -2.30 3.11 -29.88
N MET A 311 -2.65 3.47 -28.64
CA MET A 311 -1.81 3.26 -27.47
C MET A 311 -1.46 1.77 -27.29
N LYS A 312 -2.45 0.89 -27.41
CA LYS A 312 -2.24 -0.56 -27.37
C LYS A 312 -1.24 -1.00 -28.43
N THR A 313 -1.42 -0.60 -29.68
CA THR A 313 -0.51 -0.94 -30.79
C THR A 313 0.93 -0.48 -30.52
N LEU A 314 1.11 0.69 -29.90
CA LEU A 314 2.42 1.22 -29.54
C LEU A 314 3.08 0.46 -28.39
N LEU A 315 2.27 -0.01 -27.42
CA LEU A 315 2.76 -0.57 -26.17
C LEU A 315 2.89 -2.10 -26.19
N ASP A 316 2.12 -2.81 -27.00
CA ASP A 316 2.16 -4.29 -27.10
C ASP A 316 3.60 -4.86 -27.26
N PRO A 317 4.50 -4.30 -28.08
CA PRO A 317 5.84 -4.87 -28.25
C PRO A 317 6.83 -4.52 -27.13
N VAL A 318 6.48 -3.59 -26.23
CA VAL A 318 7.43 -3.01 -25.24
C VAL A 318 7.99 -4.09 -24.31
N ALA A 319 7.14 -4.99 -23.82
CA ALA A 319 7.57 -5.99 -22.85
C ALA A 319 8.60 -6.95 -23.46
N ASP A 320 8.35 -7.48 -24.66
CA ASP A 320 9.25 -8.42 -25.34
C ASP A 320 10.55 -7.73 -25.76
N GLU A 321 10.47 -6.54 -26.35
CA GLU A 321 11.66 -5.80 -26.76
C GLU A 321 12.58 -5.44 -25.60
N THR A 322 11.98 -5.12 -24.44
CA THR A 322 12.74 -4.74 -23.24
C THR A 322 13.39 -5.96 -22.56
N THR A 323 12.71 -7.10 -22.53
CA THR A 323 13.15 -8.27 -21.75
C THR A 323 13.99 -9.28 -22.54
N LYS A 324 13.90 -9.29 -23.88
CA LYS A 324 14.54 -10.30 -24.76
C LYS A 324 16.04 -10.51 -24.53
N SER A 325 16.76 -9.48 -24.06
CA SER A 325 18.19 -9.55 -23.77
C SER A 325 18.49 -10.05 -22.35
N GLN A 326 17.48 -10.30 -21.54
CA GLN A 326 17.56 -10.68 -20.13
C GLN A 326 16.76 -11.98 -19.90
N PRO A 327 17.30 -13.17 -20.19
CA PRO A 327 16.53 -14.42 -20.21
C PRO A 327 15.71 -14.65 -18.94
N ALA A 328 16.30 -14.47 -17.75
CA ALA A 328 15.59 -14.72 -16.50
C ALA A 328 14.41 -13.73 -16.27
N VAL A 329 14.51 -12.49 -16.78
CA VAL A 329 13.41 -11.52 -16.73
C VAL A 329 12.34 -11.89 -17.73
N HIS A 330 12.75 -12.33 -18.93
CA HIS A 330 11.82 -12.79 -19.98
C HIS A 330 11.07 -14.05 -19.54
N ASP A 331 11.75 -15.03 -18.94
CA ASP A 331 11.11 -16.24 -18.40
C ASP A 331 10.07 -15.91 -17.33
N MET A 332 10.35 -14.94 -16.47
CA MET A 332 9.38 -14.45 -15.48
C MET A 332 8.18 -13.77 -16.16
N LEU A 333 8.42 -12.98 -17.21
CA LEU A 333 7.34 -12.36 -17.99
C LEU A 333 6.43 -13.42 -18.60
N GLU A 334 7.00 -14.46 -19.19
CA GLU A 334 6.23 -15.56 -19.81
C GLU A 334 5.44 -16.37 -18.77
N LEU A 335 6.01 -16.59 -17.56
CA LEU A 335 5.28 -17.21 -16.46
C LEU A 335 4.01 -16.41 -16.11
N VAL A 336 4.15 -15.08 -15.96
CA VAL A 336 3.03 -14.19 -15.61
C VAL A 336 2.01 -14.12 -16.76
N ARG A 337 2.46 -14.01 -18.03
CA ARG A 337 1.57 -14.05 -19.22
C ARG A 337 0.77 -15.32 -19.29
N ALA A 338 1.42 -16.48 -19.08
CA ALA A 338 0.74 -17.77 -19.08
C ALA A 338 -0.33 -17.84 -18.00
N ALA A 339 -0.08 -17.28 -16.82
CA ALA A 339 -1.08 -17.17 -15.77
C ALA A 339 -2.22 -16.21 -16.15
N ALA A 340 -1.91 -15.02 -16.66
CA ALA A 340 -2.90 -14.04 -17.11
C ALA A 340 -3.82 -14.58 -18.23
N THR A 341 -3.29 -15.45 -19.09
CA THR A 341 -4.08 -16.10 -20.14
C THR A 341 -5.04 -17.18 -19.60
N ARG A 342 -4.71 -17.82 -18.46
CA ARG A 342 -5.57 -18.84 -17.81
C ARG A 342 -6.74 -18.23 -17.04
N HIS A 343 -6.58 -17.05 -16.53
CA HIS A 343 -7.56 -16.30 -15.75
C HIS A 343 -8.29 -15.25 -16.59
#